data_3dfdb2f3270cec204727b57078eb3cf9
#
_entry.id   3dfdb2f3270cec204727b57078eb3cf9
#
_cell.length_a   1.000
_cell.length_b   1.000
_cell.length_c   1.000
_cell.angle_alpha   90.00
_cell.angle_beta   90.00
_cell.angle_gamma   90.00
#
_symmetry.space_group_name_H-M   'P 1'
#
loop_
_entity.id
_entity.type
_entity.pdbx_description
1 polymer ?
#
loop_
_entity_poly.entity_id
_entity_poly.type
_entity_poly.pdbx_seq_one_letter_code
_entity_poly.pdbx_strand_id
1 'polypeptide(L)'
;IQRIWNMFIHLNFTSPLAWDMCVITTYLVINGLDIIWLRRGDERKVKMLSYVALPVAILVHSVTAWIFGLEIAKEGWYSAIMAPIFVASACDSGLALLMVVLAAVRKAGVFDCGRELFANLARLLATFIAVDAFFIGCELLTTAYPGTEGASHVLGIMTSGATAPFFWFEILGGLLIPFVLLASAKRRECTGVVVAASALVMCGVFCKRVWLLFTSFTVTNVYGAPGISSGPTAARG
;
A
#
# COMPACT_ATOMS: atom_id res chain seq x y z
N ILE A 1 13.95 -0.14 23.11
CA ILE A 1 13.57 -1.58 23.00
C ILE A 1 12.79 -2.04 24.24
N GLN A 2 13.19 -1.67 25.46
CA GLN A 2 12.47 -2.05 26.69
C GLN A 2 11.00 -1.60 26.77
N ARG A 3 10.61 -0.55 26.05
CA ARG A 3 9.22 -0.04 26.05
C ARG A 3 8.25 -0.81 25.16
N ILE A 4 8.74 -1.71 24.28
CA ILE A 4 7.88 -2.54 23.41
C ILE A 4 7.00 -3.46 24.26
N TRP A 5 7.55 -4.05 25.34
CA TRP A 5 6.79 -4.90 26.24
C TRP A 5 5.66 -4.16 26.97
N ASN A 6 5.87 -2.88 27.29
CA ASN A 6 4.83 -2.06 27.91
C ASN A 6 3.62 -1.85 26.97
N MET A 7 3.83 -1.90 25.68
CA MET A 7 2.76 -1.80 24.68
C MET A 7 1.82 -3.01 24.72
N PHE A 8 2.35 -4.20 25.06
CA PHE A 8 1.54 -5.41 25.23
C PHE A 8 0.87 -5.49 26.60
N ILE A 9 1.49 -4.94 27.65
CA ILE A 9 0.99 -5.01 29.04
C ILE A 9 -0.05 -3.92 29.29
N HIS A 10 0.14 -2.72 28.72
CA HIS A 10 -0.73 -1.56 28.90
C HIS A 10 -1.40 -1.16 27.59
N LEU A 11 -2.20 -2.08 27.02
CA LEU A 11 -2.97 -1.82 25.80
C LEU A 11 -4.02 -0.73 26.05
N ASN A 12 -3.88 0.39 25.36
CA ASN A 12 -4.91 1.44 25.34
C ASN A 12 -5.74 1.30 24.06
N PHE A 13 -6.93 0.74 24.18
CA PHE A 13 -7.83 0.50 23.04
C PHE A 13 -8.42 1.78 22.42
N THR A 14 -8.17 2.95 22.99
CA THR A 14 -8.50 4.22 22.31
C THR A 14 -7.47 4.60 21.24
N SER A 15 -6.30 3.93 21.22
CA SER A 15 -5.22 4.18 20.26
C SER A 15 -5.32 3.23 19.08
N PRO A 16 -5.31 3.73 17.83
CA PRO A 16 -5.23 2.90 16.62
C PRO A 16 -4.00 1.98 16.58
N LEU A 17 -2.89 2.36 17.22
CA LEU A 17 -1.70 1.53 17.36
C LEU A 17 -1.96 0.24 18.14
N ALA A 18 -2.84 0.27 19.15
CA ALA A 18 -3.22 -0.92 19.89
C ALA A 18 -4.02 -1.89 19.02
N TRP A 19 -4.91 -1.36 18.17
CA TRP A 19 -5.67 -2.17 17.20
C TRP A 19 -4.74 -2.84 16.18
N ASP A 20 -3.77 -2.08 15.65
CA ASP A 20 -2.79 -2.58 14.69
C ASP A 20 -1.99 -3.75 15.27
N MET A 21 -1.50 -3.62 16.51
CA MET A 21 -0.81 -4.71 17.21
C MET A 21 -1.68 -5.96 17.36
N CYS A 22 -2.94 -5.81 17.77
CA CYS A 22 -3.86 -6.95 17.93
C CYS A 22 -4.11 -7.65 16.60
N VAL A 23 -4.35 -6.88 15.53
CA VAL A 23 -4.66 -7.44 14.21
C VAL A 23 -3.43 -8.08 13.58
N ILE A 24 -2.25 -7.46 13.67
CA ILE A 24 -0.99 -8.05 13.18
C ILE A 24 -0.67 -9.34 13.93
N THR A 25 -0.81 -9.35 15.26
CA THR A 25 -0.57 -10.56 16.06
C THR A 25 -1.51 -11.69 15.65
N THR A 26 -2.80 -11.39 15.48
CA THR A 26 -3.80 -12.35 15.02
C THR A 26 -3.43 -12.89 13.63
N TYR A 27 -3.03 -12.01 12.71
CA TYR A 27 -2.61 -12.39 11.37
C TYR A 27 -1.38 -13.30 11.37
N LEU A 28 -0.38 -13.01 12.21
CA LEU A 28 0.81 -13.87 12.37
C LEU A 28 0.47 -15.24 12.92
N VAL A 29 -0.44 -15.34 13.91
CA VAL A 29 -0.91 -16.61 14.46
C VAL A 29 -1.63 -17.43 13.39
N ILE A 30 -2.52 -16.81 12.62
CA ILE A 30 -3.25 -17.45 11.52
C ILE A 30 -2.28 -18.03 10.49
N ASN A 31 -1.31 -17.21 10.02
CA ASN A 31 -0.32 -17.68 9.05
C ASN A 31 0.59 -18.79 9.61
N GLY A 32 0.95 -18.72 10.89
CA GLY A 32 1.71 -19.77 11.56
C GLY A 32 0.94 -21.11 11.59
N LEU A 33 -0.34 -21.06 11.93
CA LEU A 33 -1.22 -22.24 11.92
C LEU A 33 -1.39 -22.79 10.50
N ASP A 34 -1.53 -21.91 9.51
CA ASP A 34 -1.68 -22.29 8.10
C ASP A 34 -0.46 -23.07 7.60
N ILE A 35 0.75 -22.60 7.91
CA ILE A 35 2.00 -23.31 7.58
C ILE A 35 2.06 -24.67 8.26
N ILE A 36 1.65 -24.78 9.53
CA ILE A 36 1.67 -26.05 10.27
C ILE A 36 0.69 -27.05 9.65
N TRP A 37 -0.53 -26.63 9.32
CA TRP A 37 -1.54 -27.51 8.73
C TRP A 37 -1.23 -27.87 7.29
N LEU A 38 -0.65 -26.95 6.52
CA LEU A 38 -0.16 -27.21 5.17
C LEU A 38 0.94 -28.29 5.18
N ARG A 39 1.88 -28.23 6.13
CA ARG A 39 2.92 -29.26 6.30
C ARG A 39 2.37 -30.61 6.76
N ARG A 40 1.24 -30.62 7.47
CA ARG A 40 0.55 -31.84 7.89
C ARG A 40 -0.36 -32.43 6.81
N GLY A 41 -0.56 -31.74 5.69
CA GLY A 41 -1.44 -32.18 4.60
C GLY A 41 -2.93 -32.08 4.92
N ASP A 42 -3.34 -31.28 5.91
CA ASP A 42 -4.75 -31.13 6.32
C ASP A 42 -5.41 -30.01 5.50
N GLU A 43 -5.71 -30.31 4.24
CA GLU A 43 -6.30 -29.34 3.29
C GLU A 43 -7.63 -28.73 3.78
N ARG A 44 -8.42 -29.49 4.55
CA ARG A 44 -9.71 -29.00 5.07
C ARG A 44 -9.50 -27.85 6.06
N LYS A 45 -8.53 -27.97 6.97
CA LYS A 45 -8.22 -26.91 7.93
C LYS A 45 -7.58 -25.72 7.27
N VAL A 46 -6.67 -25.91 6.32
CA VAL A 46 -6.08 -24.83 5.51
C VAL A 46 -7.18 -24.04 4.81
N LYS A 47 -8.13 -24.70 4.14
CA LYS A 47 -9.25 -24.05 3.48
C LYS A 47 -10.14 -23.27 4.45
N MET A 48 -10.44 -23.84 5.62
CA MET A 48 -11.24 -23.14 6.64
C MET A 48 -10.51 -21.90 7.17
N LEU A 49 -9.20 -22.02 7.39
CA LEU A 49 -8.39 -20.91 7.90
C LEU A 49 -8.25 -19.78 6.86
N SER A 50 -8.18 -20.11 5.57
CA SER A 50 -8.13 -19.12 4.49
C SER A 50 -9.35 -18.20 4.47
N TYR A 51 -10.54 -18.71 4.82
CA TYR A 51 -11.75 -17.86 4.93
C TYR A 51 -11.65 -16.83 6.08
N VAL A 52 -10.92 -17.16 7.14
CA VAL A 52 -10.67 -16.22 8.25
C VAL A 52 -9.47 -15.32 7.97
N ALA A 53 -8.46 -15.86 7.29
CA ALA A 53 -7.25 -15.14 6.94
C ALA A 53 -7.52 -13.92 6.04
N LEU A 54 -8.46 -14.04 5.09
CA LEU A 54 -8.77 -12.97 4.15
C LEU A 54 -9.34 -11.70 4.83
N PRO A 55 -10.40 -11.77 5.66
CA PRO A 55 -10.88 -10.61 6.41
C PRO A 55 -9.82 -10.02 7.33
N VAL A 56 -9.01 -10.86 7.99
CA VAL A 56 -7.95 -10.39 8.87
C VAL A 56 -6.83 -9.69 8.07
N ALA A 57 -6.48 -10.17 6.89
CA ALA A 57 -5.53 -9.51 6.00
C ALA A 57 -6.03 -8.12 5.57
N ILE A 58 -7.32 -7.98 5.23
CA ILE A 58 -7.93 -6.69 4.92
C ILE A 58 -7.87 -5.77 6.15
N LEU A 59 -8.16 -6.28 7.35
CA LEU A 59 -8.09 -5.52 8.59
C LEU A 59 -6.67 -5.04 8.89
N VAL A 60 -5.62 -5.85 8.67
CA VAL A 60 -4.21 -5.43 8.84
C VAL A 60 -3.95 -4.15 8.05
N HIS A 61 -4.27 -4.15 6.75
CA HIS A 61 -4.03 -2.98 5.91
C HIS A 61 -4.92 -1.79 6.26
N SER A 62 -6.18 -2.05 6.64
CA SER A 62 -7.12 -1.00 7.01
C SER A 62 -6.74 -0.32 8.32
N VAL A 63 -6.35 -1.08 9.34
CA VAL A 63 -5.97 -0.52 10.65
C VAL A 63 -4.65 0.24 10.54
N THR A 64 -3.67 -0.28 9.82
CA THR A 64 -2.42 0.46 9.52
C THR A 64 -2.72 1.78 8.80
N ALA A 65 -3.66 1.78 7.85
CA ALA A 65 -4.08 3.00 7.17
C ALA A 65 -4.78 4.00 8.10
N TRP A 66 -5.58 3.52 9.07
CA TRP A 66 -6.25 4.37 10.05
C TRP A 66 -5.28 5.05 11.02
N ILE A 67 -4.09 4.48 11.28
CA ILE A 67 -3.04 5.19 12.02
C ILE A 67 -2.72 6.54 11.37
N PHE A 68 -2.71 6.59 10.02
CA PHE A 68 -2.52 7.83 9.27
C PHE A 68 -3.85 8.57 9.05
N GLY A 69 -4.86 7.89 8.54
CA GLY A 69 -6.14 8.50 8.14
C GLY A 69 -6.96 9.14 9.26
N LEU A 70 -6.71 8.80 10.54
CA LEU A 70 -7.35 9.41 11.70
C LEU A 70 -6.51 10.54 12.33
N GLU A 71 -5.34 10.85 11.79
CA GLU A 71 -4.44 11.88 12.31
C GLU A 71 -4.87 13.27 11.83
N ILE A 72 -5.83 13.87 12.52
CA ILE A 72 -6.43 15.17 12.16
C ILE A 72 -5.37 16.30 12.14
N ALA A 73 -4.33 16.19 12.96
CA ALA A 73 -3.28 17.20 13.04
C ALA A 73 -2.34 17.21 11.83
N LYS A 74 -2.40 16.21 10.96
CA LYS A 74 -1.54 16.06 9.79
C LYS A 74 -2.34 16.22 8.51
N GLU A 75 -2.26 17.40 7.91
CA GLU A 75 -2.77 17.60 6.57
C GLU A 75 -2.06 16.68 5.57
N GLY A 76 -2.82 16.08 4.67
CA GLY A 76 -2.32 15.07 3.71
C GLY A 76 -2.37 13.63 4.20
N TRP A 77 -2.67 13.38 5.49
CA TRP A 77 -2.95 12.02 6.00
C TRP A 77 -4.42 11.81 6.37
N TYR A 78 -5.06 12.84 6.93
CA TYR A 78 -6.46 12.76 7.38
C TYR A 78 -7.41 12.55 6.19
N SER A 79 -7.78 11.29 5.96
CA SER A 79 -8.68 10.91 4.88
C SER A 79 -9.37 9.58 5.16
N ALA A 80 -10.68 9.53 4.91
CA ALA A 80 -11.46 8.29 5.00
C ALA A 80 -11.10 7.28 3.91
N ILE A 81 -10.58 7.74 2.76
CA ILE A 81 -10.21 6.91 1.61
C ILE A 81 -8.86 6.22 1.83
N MET A 82 -8.09 6.62 2.85
CA MET A 82 -6.77 6.05 3.13
C MET A 82 -6.82 4.51 3.29
N ALA A 83 -7.82 3.97 3.99
CA ALA A 83 -7.94 2.53 4.17
C ALA A 83 -8.22 1.78 2.85
N PRO A 84 -9.21 2.15 2.01
CA PRO A 84 -9.37 1.59 0.67
C PRO A 84 -8.12 1.65 -0.19
N ILE A 85 -7.37 2.77 -0.18
CA ILE A 85 -6.10 2.92 -0.92
C ILE A 85 -5.07 1.91 -0.45
N PHE A 86 -4.91 1.73 0.86
CA PHE A 86 -3.94 0.78 1.42
C PHE A 86 -4.29 -0.67 1.06
N VAL A 87 -5.58 -1.03 1.11
CA VAL A 87 -6.04 -2.37 0.73
C VAL A 87 -5.84 -2.61 -0.76
N ALA A 88 -6.24 -1.68 -1.64
CA ALA A 88 -6.04 -1.79 -3.08
C ALA A 88 -4.55 -1.95 -3.43
N SER A 89 -3.70 -1.08 -2.88
CA SER A 89 -2.25 -1.11 -3.04
C SER A 89 -1.60 -2.41 -2.51
N ALA A 90 -2.17 -3.02 -1.45
CA ALA A 90 -1.73 -4.32 -0.96
C ALA A 90 -2.13 -5.45 -1.92
N CYS A 91 -3.32 -5.40 -2.52
CA CYS A 91 -3.75 -6.34 -3.55
C CYS A 91 -2.84 -6.26 -4.78
N ASP A 92 -2.50 -5.04 -5.23
CA ASP A 92 -1.58 -4.82 -6.35
C ASP A 92 -0.21 -5.41 -6.09
N SER A 93 0.42 -4.99 -5.01
CA SER A 93 1.79 -5.42 -4.68
C SER A 93 1.86 -6.91 -4.34
N GLY A 94 0.86 -7.45 -3.63
CA GLY A 94 0.78 -8.86 -3.30
C GLY A 94 0.63 -9.74 -4.54
N LEU A 95 -0.29 -9.38 -5.44
CA LEU A 95 -0.48 -10.12 -6.69
C LEU A 95 0.72 -9.96 -7.63
N ALA A 96 1.31 -8.76 -7.70
CA ALA A 96 2.53 -8.51 -8.47
C ALA A 96 3.70 -9.38 -7.97
N LEU A 97 3.90 -9.46 -6.65
CA LEU A 97 4.91 -10.32 -6.04
C LEU A 97 4.64 -11.80 -6.36
N LEU A 98 3.40 -12.26 -6.23
CA LEU A 98 3.00 -13.63 -6.59
C LEU A 98 3.34 -13.94 -8.04
N MET A 99 3.07 -13.02 -8.97
CA MET A 99 3.38 -13.19 -10.40
C MET A 99 4.88 -13.32 -10.65
N VAL A 100 5.71 -12.52 -9.96
CA VAL A 100 7.18 -12.61 -10.06
C VAL A 100 7.67 -13.96 -9.51
N VAL A 101 7.16 -14.39 -8.37
CA VAL A 101 7.52 -15.68 -7.75
C VAL A 101 7.11 -16.85 -8.65
N LEU A 102 5.88 -16.86 -9.17
CA LEU A 102 5.41 -17.91 -10.09
C LEU A 102 6.25 -17.97 -11.37
N ALA A 103 6.64 -16.82 -11.92
CA ALA A 103 7.52 -16.78 -13.08
C ALA A 103 8.93 -17.33 -12.77
N ALA A 104 9.46 -17.03 -11.59
CA ALA A 104 10.76 -17.55 -11.13
C ALA A 104 10.73 -19.07 -10.92
N VAL A 105 9.71 -19.58 -10.24
CA VAL A 105 9.51 -21.01 -9.97
C VAL A 105 9.29 -21.80 -11.28
N ARG A 106 8.54 -21.21 -12.21
CA ARG A 106 8.37 -21.77 -13.57
C ARG A 106 9.68 -21.83 -14.32
N LYS A 107 10.50 -20.76 -14.29
CA LYS A 107 11.81 -20.74 -14.90
C LYS A 107 12.78 -21.76 -14.29
N ALA A 108 12.66 -22.01 -12.99
CA ALA A 108 13.42 -23.04 -12.28
C ALA A 108 12.95 -24.48 -12.56
N GLY A 109 11.84 -24.67 -13.30
CA GLY A 109 11.31 -26.00 -13.63
C GLY A 109 10.66 -26.75 -12.47
N VAL A 110 10.41 -26.07 -11.35
CA VAL A 110 9.84 -26.70 -10.14
C VAL A 110 8.32 -26.87 -10.26
N PHE A 111 7.66 -25.87 -10.85
CA PHE A 111 6.21 -25.86 -11.01
C PHE A 111 5.80 -25.06 -12.25
N ASP A 112 4.90 -25.62 -13.07
CA ASP A 112 4.30 -24.92 -14.21
C ASP A 112 2.82 -24.63 -13.92
N CYS A 113 2.49 -23.38 -13.69
CA CYS A 113 1.13 -22.93 -13.41
C CYS A 113 0.22 -22.83 -14.65
N GLY A 114 0.71 -23.21 -15.82
CA GLY A 114 -0.05 -23.07 -17.07
C GLY A 114 -0.20 -21.63 -17.55
N ARG A 115 -0.32 -21.45 -18.87
CA ARG A 115 -0.41 -20.10 -19.48
C ARG A 115 -1.73 -19.41 -19.16
N GLU A 116 -2.82 -20.16 -19.09
CA GLU A 116 -4.15 -19.61 -18.84
C GLU A 116 -4.28 -19.01 -17.45
N LEU A 117 -3.84 -19.74 -16.41
CA LEU A 117 -3.85 -19.24 -15.05
C LEU A 117 -3.01 -17.97 -14.92
N PHE A 118 -1.81 -17.97 -15.53
CA PHE A 118 -0.92 -16.82 -15.51
C PHE A 118 -1.54 -15.58 -16.19
N ALA A 119 -2.21 -15.75 -17.32
CA ALA A 119 -2.90 -14.68 -18.03
C ALA A 119 -4.12 -14.14 -17.25
N ASN A 120 -4.85 -15.03 -16.55
CA ASN A 120 -5.98 -14.65 -15.70
C ASN A 120 -5.51 -13.84 -14.46
N LEU A 121 -4.42 -14.25 -13.82
CA LEU A 121 -3.82 -13.48 -12.73
C LEU A 121 -3.31 -12.11 -13.21
N ALA A 122 -2.70 -12.04 -14.39
CA ALA A 122 -2.29 -10.76 -14.99
C ALA A 122 -3.48 -9.84 -15.30
N ARG A 123 -4.63 -10.41 -15.70
CA ARG A 123 -5.87 -9.66 -15.87
C ARG A 123 -6.40 -9.13 -14.53
N LEU A 124 -6.35 -9.95 -13.49
CA LEU A 124 -6.76 -9.56 -12.15
C LEU A 124 -5.87 -8.42 -11.62
N LEU A 125 -4.56 -8.50 -11.85
CA LEU A 125 -3.60 -7.43 -11.52
C LEU A 125 -3.97 -6.12 -12.22
N ALA A 126 -4.29 -6.16 -13.51
CA ALA A 126 -4.73 -4.96 -14.24
C ALA A 126 -6.01 -4.36 -13.64
N THR A 127 -6.93 -5.20 -13.16
CA THR A 127 -8.16 -4.74 -12.50
C THR A 127 -7.86 -4.05 -11.17
N PHE A 128 -6.98 -4.62 -10.35
CA PHE A 128 -6.59 -4.00 -9.07
C PHE A 128 -5.88 -2.67 -9.30
N ILE A 129 -4.94 -2.60 -10.25
CA ILE A 129 -4.27 -1.34 -10.63
C ILE A 129 -5.30 -0.26 -10.98
N ALA A 130 -6.35 -0.61 -11.75
CA ALA A 130 -7.41 0.35 -12.09
C ALA A 130 -8.19 0.82 -10.86
N VAL A 131 -8.47 -0.08 -9.92
CA VAL A 131 -9.14 0.25 -8.66
C VAL A 131 -8.27 1.15 -7.77
N ASP A 132 -6.98 0.83 -7.63
CA ASP A 132 -6.04 1.67 -6.86
C ASP A 132 -5.88 3.05 -7.50
N ALA A 133 -5.74 3.13 -8.81
CA ALA A 133 -5.69 4.40 -9.55
C ALA A 133 -6.96 5.24 -9.36
N PHE A 134 -8.14 4.62 -9.32
CA PHE A 134 -9.40 5.30 -9.05
C PHE A 134 -9.42 5.89 -7.62
N PHE A 135 -9.03 5.13 -6.60
CA PHE A 135 -8.99 5.63 -5.23
C PHE A 135 -7.97 6.75 -5.05
N ILE A 136 -6.79 6.66 -5.68
CA ILE A 136 -5.81 7.75 -5.68
C ILE A 136 -6.38 8.99 -6.37
N GLY A 137 -7.09 8.84 -7.48
CA GLY A 137 -7.78 9.93 -8.16
C GLY A 137 -8.82 10.61 -7.28
N CYS A 138 -9.61 9.82 -6.53
CA CYS A 138 -10.56 10.35 -5.54
C CYS A 138 -9.85 11.15 -4.43
N GLU A 139 -8.74 10.61 -3.90
CA GLU A 139 -7.95 11.28 -2.86
C GLU A 139 -7.38 12.60 -3.35
N LEU A 140 -6.80 12.62 -4.54
CA LEU A 140 -6.27 13.84 -5.15
C LEU A 140 -7.37 14.88 -5.38
N LEU A 141 -8.55 14.45 -5.83
CA LEU A 141 -9.68 15.34 -6.05
C LEU A 141 -10.18 15.93 -4.74
N THR A 142 -10.37 15.10 -3.70
CA THR A 142 -10.85 15.56 -2.39
C THR A 142 -9.85 16.48 -1.69
N THR A 143 -8.56 16.28 -1.92
CA THR A 143 -7.50 17.15 -1.37
C THR A 143 -7.39 18.46 -2.16
N ALA A 144 -7.51 18.43 -3.50
CA ALA A 144 -7.34 19.60 -4.35
C ALA A 144 -8.57 20.53 -4.35
N TYR A 145 -9.78 19.97 -4.29
CA TYR A 145 -11.02 20.73 -4.49
C TYR A 145 -11.28 21.81 -3.44
N PRO A 146 -11.05 21.59 -2.12
CA PRO A 146 -11.32 22.61 -1.11
C PRO A 146 -10.42 23.85 -1.22
N GLY A 147 -9.23 23.73 -1.83
CA GLY A 147 -8.30 24.86 -2.02
C GLY A 147 -7.77 25.47 -0.72
N THR A 148 -7.75 24.71 0.39
CA THR A 148 -7.18 25.19 1.66
C THR A 148 -5.68 25.41 1.50
N GLU A 149 -5.13 26.39 2.25
CA GLU A 149 -3.68 26.70 2.17
C GLU A 149 -2.81 25.49 2.47
N GLY A 150 -3.17 24.70 3.49
CA GLY A 150 -2.44 23.49 3.85
C GLY A 150 -2.51 22.41 2.79
N ALA A 151 -3.70 22.13 2.24
CA ALA A 151 -3.85 21.16 1.14
C ALA A 151 -3.09 21.58 -0.11
N SER A 152 -3.13 22.87 -0.46
CA SER A 152 -2.37 23.42 -1.58
C SER A 152 -0.87 23.29 -1.38
N HIS A 153 -0.39 23.50 -0.15
CA HIS A 153 1.02 23.33 0.21
C HIS A 153 1.45 21.84 0.12
N VAL A 154 0.64 20.92 0.65
CA VAL A 154 0.88 19.46 0.53
C VAL A 154 0.95 19.05 -0.94
N LEU A 155 -0.03 19.46 -1.76
CA LEU A 155 -0.05 19.18 -3.20
C LEU A 155 1.17 19.77 -3.90
N GLY A 156 1.60 20.99 -3.54
CA GLY A 156 2.80 21.63 -4.10
C GLY A 156 4.07 20.82 -3.82
N ILE A 157 4.26 20.33 -2.58
CA ILE A 157 5.41 19.49 -2.23
C ILE A 157 5.34 18.14 -2.98
N MET A 158 4.15 17.57 -3.08
CA MET A 158 3.93 16.27 -3.71
C MET A 158 4.14 16.32 -5.23
N THR A 159 3.66 17.35 -5.91
CA THR A 159 3.69 17.45 -7.38
C THR A 159 4.92 18.12 -7.94
N SER A 160 5.53 19.06 -7.20
CA SER A 160 6.62 19.91 -7.68
C SER A 160 7.80 20.02 -6.70
N GLY A 161 7.66 19.51 -5.47
CA GLY A 161 8.66 19.59 -4.42
C GLY A 161 9.59 18.37 -4.35
N ALA A 162 10.14 18.15 -3.16
CA ALA A 162 11.15 17.10 -2.91
C ALA A 162 10.62 15.67 -3.15
N THR A 163 9.31 15.44 -2.98
CA THR A 163 8.68 14.12 -3.16
C THR A 163 8.10 13.90 -4.55
N ALA A 164 8.13 14.92 -5.42
CA ALA A 164 7.58 14.86 -6.77
C ALA A 164 8.11 13.69 -7.64
N PRO A 165 9.41 13.34 -7.63
CA PRO A 165 9.89 12.20 -8.41
C PRO A 165 9.22 10.88 -8.03
N PHE A 166 8.98 10.65 -6.72
CA PHE A 166 8.32 9.44 -6.21
C PHE A 166 6.84 9.42 -6.56
N PHE A 167 6.15 10.56 -6.45
CA PHE A 167 4.76 10.70 -6.82
C PHE A 167 4.55 10.43 -8.32
N TRP A 168 5.30 11.09 -9.18
CA TRP A 168 5.16 10.90 -10.62
C TRP A 168 5.59 9.51 -11.08
N PHE A 169 6.61 8.91 -10.43
CA PHE A 169 6.96 7.53 -10.72
C PHE A 169 5.84 6.56 -10.35
N GLU A 170 5.16 6.74 -9.23
CA GLU A 170 3.99 5.93 -8.87
C GLU A 170 2.90 6.05 -9.94
N ILE A 171 2.48 7.27 -10.27
CA ILE A 171 1.36 7.50 -11.20
C ILE A 171 1.70 6.95 -12.59
N LEU A 172 2.86 7.27 -13.13
CA LEU A 172 3.24 6.89 -14.50
C LEU A 172 3.84 5.49 -14.55
N GLY A 173 4.86 5.21 -13.72
CA GLY A 173 5.62 3.97 -13.73
C GLY A 173 4.91 2.83 -13.01
N GLY A 174 4.27 3.11 -11.86
CA GLY A 174 3.62 2.11 -11.02
C GLY A 174 2.19 1.76 -11.42
N LEU A 175 1.43 2.72 -11.96
CA LEU A 175 0.02 2.54 -12.32
C LEU A 175 -0.22 2.56 -13.83
N LEU A 176 0.07 3.66 -14.52
CA LEU A 176 -0.31 3.85 -15.92
C LEU A 176 0.39 2.87 -16.84
N ILE A 177 1.71 2.77 -16.79
CA ILE A 177 2.49 1.87 -17.68
C ILE A 177 2.10 0.41 -17.46
N PRO A 178 2.09 -0.14 -16.22
CA PRO A 178 1.67 -1.53 -15.99
C PRO A 178 0.23 -1.79 -16.42
N PHE A 179 -0.69 -0.86 -16.18
CA PHE A 179 -2.08 -0.97 -16.63
C PHE A 179 -2.16 -1.11 -18.15
N VAL A 180 -1.53 -0.21 -18.91
CA VAL A 180 -1.51 -0.24 -20.38
C VAL A 180 -0.84 -1.52 -20.93
N LEU A 181 0.22 -1.99 -20.26
CA LEU A 181 0.88 -3.25 -20.63
C LEU A 181 -0.06 -4.45 -20.43
N LEU A 182 -0.75 -4.49 -19.29
CA LEU A 182 -1.62 -5.60 -18.91
C LEU A 182 -3.05 -5.51 -19.47
N ALA A 183 -3.48 -4.37 -19.98
CA ALA A 183 -4.79 -4.21 -20.64
C ALA A 183 -4.91 -5.06 -21.90
N SER A 184 -3.83 -5.23 -22.66
CA SER A 184 -3.82 -6.00 -23.91
C SER A 184 -3.71 -7.50 -23.64
N ALA A 185 -4.66 -8.30 -24.20
CA ALA A 185 -4.66 -9.76 -24.08
C ALA A 185 -3.36 -10.40 -24.60
N LYS A 186 -2.86 -9.94 -25.76
CA LYS A 186 -1.61 -10.45 -26.36
C LYS A 186 -0.39 -10.25 -25.44
N ARG A 187 -0.32 -9.12 -24.75
CA ARG A 187 0.82 -8.81 -23.86
C ARG A 187 0.80 -9.63 -22.57
N ARG A 188 -0.40 -10.00 -22.08
CA ARG A 188 -0.56 -10.86 -20.89
C ARG A 188 -0.07 -12.29 -21.11
N GLU A 189 -0.02 -12.76 -22.35
CA GLU A 189 0.54 -14.07 -22.68
C GLU A 189 2.08 -14.11 -22.61
N CYS A 190 2.72 -12.94 -22.70
CA CYS A 190 4.17 -12.81 -22.62
C CYS A 190 4.63 -12.70 -21.17
N THR A 191 5.20 -13.77 -20.62
CA THR A 191 5.69 -13.83 -19.23
C THR A 191 6.66 -12.68 -18.91
N GLY A 192 7.55 -12.30 -19.82
CA GLY A 192 8.50 -11.21 -19.60
C GLY A 192 7.82 -9.86 -19.42
N VAL A 193 6.77 -9.57 -20.19
CA VAL A 193 5.99 -8.33 -20.07
C VAL A 193 5.25 -8.28 -18.73
N VAL A 194 4.65 -9.41 -18.32
CA VAL A 194 3.94 -9.49 -17.04
C VAL A 194 4.88 -9.32 -15.87
N VAL A 195 6.05 -9.94 -15.89
CA VAL A 195 7.08 -9.79 -14.83
C VAL A 195 7.58 -8.35 -14.77
N ALA A 196 7.85 -7.71 -15.91
CA ALA A 196 8.26 -6.32 -15.95
C ALA A 196 7.18 -5.38 -15.41
N ALA A 197 5.91 -5.59 -15.80
CA ALA A 197 4.78 -4.83 -15.26
C ALA A 197 4.64 -5.04 -13.75
N SER A 198 4.76 -6.26 -13.26
CA SER A 198 4.70 -6.58 -11.83
C SER A 198 5.84 -5.91 -11.05
N ALA A 199 7.05 -5.89 -11.57
CA ALA A 199 8.17 -5.19 -10.95
C ALA A 199 7.93 -3.67 -10.87
N LEU A 200 7.37 -3.08 -11.93
CA LEU A 200 7.01 -1.66 -11.94
C LEU A 200 5.92 -1.34 -10.90
N VAL A 201 4.90 -2.19 -10.76
CA VAL A 201 3.87 -2.04 -9.71
C VAL A 201 4.50 -2.06 -8.31
N MET A 202 5.38 -3.03 -8.03
CA MET A 202 6.06 -3.12 -6.73
C MET A 202 6.90 -1.88 -6.43
N CYS A 203 7.66 -1.39 -7.42
CA CYS A 203 8.42 -0.14 -7.28
C CYS A 203 7.49 1.08 -7.10
N GLY A 204 6.36 1.12 -7.81
CA GLY A 204 5.35 2.18 -7.67
C GLY A 204 4.75 2.22 -6.27
N VAL A 205 4.34 1.07 -5.73
CA VAL A 205 3.82 0.98 -4.36
C VAL A 205 4.88 1.38 -3.33
N PHE A 206 6.14 1.05 -3.54
CA PHE A 206 7.23 1.54 -2.68
C PHE A 206 7.35 3.07 -2.75
N CYS A 207 7.34 3.67 -3.94
CA CYS A 207 7.38 5.11 -4.13
C CYS A 207 6.18 5.81 -3.46
N LYS A 208 4.98 5.20 -3.52
CA LYS A 208 3.79 5.64 -2.78
C LYS A 208 4.05 5.76 -1.29
N ARG A 209 4.63 4.74 -0.67
CA ARG A 209 4.95 4.78 0.77
C ARG A 209 5.98 5.88 1.08
N VAL A 210 6.95 6.08 0.21
CA VAL A 210 7.97 7.11 0.37
C VAL A 210 7.33 8.51 0.34
N TRP A 211 6.61 8.86 -0.74
CA TRP A 211 6.07 10.21 -0.83
C TRP A 211 4.97 10.47 0.22
N LEU A 212 4.13 9.48 0.54
CA LEU A 212 3.09 9.61 1.56
C LEU A 212 3.68 10.00 2.92
N LEU A 213 4.76 9.33 3.33
CA LEU A 213 5.41 9.60 4.60
C LEU A 213 6.19 10.92 4.57
N PHE A 214 7.07 11.10 3.58
CA PHE A 214 7.98 12.24 3.56
C PHE A 214 7.27 13.56 3.26
N THR A 215 6.24 13.58 2.41
CA THR A 215 5.46 14.81 2.17
C THR A 215 4.86 15.33 3.47
N SER A 216 4.23 14.47 4.25
CA SER A 216 3.59 14.89 5.49
C SER A 216 4.57 15.24 6.61
N PHE A 217 5.78 14.65 6.61
CA PHE A 217 6.83 15.06 7.56
C PHE A 217 7.48 16.39 7.23
N THR A 218 7.45 16.83 5.98
CA THR A 218 7.98 18.14 5.58
C THR A 218 7.01 19.29 5.85
N VAL A 219 5.73 19.00 6.09
CA VAL A 219 4.72 20.00 6.46
C VAL A 219 4.73 20.20 7.96
N THR A 220 4.98 21.45 8.42
CA THR A 220 4.90 21.81 9.83
C THR A 220 3.44 21.94 10.26
N ASN A 221 3.07 21.30 11.37
CA ASN A 221 1.69 21.29 11.86
C ASN A 221 1.28 22.53 12.64
N VAL A 222 2.23 23.40 12.97
CA VAL A 222 1.99 24.58 13.82
C VAL A 222 2.43 25.81 13.08
N TYR A 223 1.48 26.48 12.44
CA TYR A 223 1.69 27.79 11.82
C TYR A 223 1.69 28.86 12.92
N GLY A 224 2.73 29.72 12.94
CA GLY A 224 2.78 30.89 13.77
C GLY A 224 3.16 30.70 15.24
N ALA A 225 3.61 29.53 15.67
CA ALA A 225 4.15 29.36 17.01
C ALA A 225 5.54 30.03 17.13
N PRO A 226 5.77 30.87 18.18
CA PRO A 226 7.06 31.50 18.38
C PRO A 226 8.20 30.47 18.49
N GLY A 227 9.24 30.60 17.68
CA GLY A 227 10.41 29.73 17.69
C GLY A 227 10.34 28.49 16.79
N ILE A 228 9.24 28.26 16.06
CA ILE A 228 9.14 27.21 15.05
C ILE A 228 9.32 27.82 13.68
N SER A 229 10.48 27.61 13.05
CA SER A 229 10.71 27.99 11.67
C SER A 229 10.04 26.96 10.73
N SER A 230 9.07 27.41 9.95
CA SER A 230 8.46 26.60 8.91
C SER A 230 9.34 26.58 7.66
N GLY A 231 10.35 25.71 7.63
CA GLY A 231 11.13 25.44 6.41
C GLY A 231 12.02 26.59 5.87
N PRO A 232 12.59 26.42 4.67
CA PRO A 232 13.62 27.31 4.12
C PRO A 232 13.18 28.77 3.82
N THR A 233 11.90 29.08 3.92
CA THR A 233 11.37 30.44 3.77
C THR A 233 11.51 31.31 5.01
N ALA A 234 11.72 30.75 6.19
CA ALA A 234 11.91 31.51 7.42
C ALA A 234 13.32 32.12 7.57
N ALA A 235 14.23 31.83 6.66
CA ALA A 235 15.60 32.38 6.65
C ALA A 235 15.73 33.71 5.88
N ARG A 236 14.63 34.37 5.48
CA ARG A 236 14.62 35.65 4.75
C ARG A 236 13.80 36.74 5.45
N GLY A 237 13.89 36.81 6.75
CA GLY A 237 13.38 37.94 7.53
C GLY A 237 14.45 38.49 8.43
#